data_0539f1bd9979ca72311cd557ee3cf3c8
#
_entry.id   0539f1bd9979ca72311cd557ee3cf3c8
#
_cell.length_a   1.000
_cell.length_b   1.000
_cell.length_c   1.000
_cell.angle_alpha   90.00
_cell.angle_beta   90.00
_cell.angle_gamma   90.00
#
_symmetry.space_group_name_H-M   'P 1'
#
loop_
_entity.id
_entity.type
_entity.pdbx_description
1 polymer ?
#
loop_
_entity_poly.entity_id
_entity_poly.type
_entity_poly.pdbx_seq_one_letter_code
_entity_poly.pdbx_strand_id
1 'polypeptide(L)'
;NYIQAIWSVSIIAQGGGAIGMYLIHKKHSKERNICMSSFIPTLVGISEPAIFAANMRYSIIPFICACIGAGCGGAFVKLFEVRAIGQGLTGVLGLLIVTPETLVWYVAGNLIAFIVPIVLIFAYNKAKGVPTTDEEGAGAGFDVSF
;
A
#
# COMPACT_ATOMS: atom_id res chain seq x y z
N ASN A 1 -3.70 -13.80 17.19
CA ASN A 1 -3.39 -14.27 15.83
C ASN A 1 -2.47 -13.26 15.13
N TYR A 2 -1.21 -13.65 14.91
CA TYR A 2 -0.21 -12.80 14.25
C TYR A 2 -0.49 -12.61 12.75
N ILE A 3 -1.03 -13.64 12.10
CA ILE A 3 -1.28 -13.64 10.66
C ILE A 3 -2.25 -12.53 10.28
N GLN A 4 -3.29 -12.33 11.06
CA GLN A 4 -4.29 -11.28 10.82
C GLN A 4 -3.67 -9.87 10.90
N ALA A 5 -2.81 -9.64 11.88
CA ALA A 5 -2.13 -8.36 12.03
C ALA A 5 -1.20 -8.07 10.84
N ILE A 6 -0.43 -9.06 10.40
CA ILE A 6 0.47 -8.95 9.24
C ILE A 6 -0.33 -8.71 7.96
N TRP A 7 -1.43 -9.44 7.77
CA TRP A 7 -2.31 -9.28 6.61
C TRP A 7 -2.87 -7.86 6.52
N SER A 8 -3.38 -7.35 7.63
CA SER A 8 -3.92 -5.98 7.68
C SER A 8 -2.88 -4.94 7.32
N VAL A 9 -1.66 -5.06 7.83
CA VAL A 9 -0.53 -4.19 7.51
C VAL A 9 -0.19 -4.25 6.02
N SER A 10 -0.26 -5.44 5.41
CA SER A 10 -0.03 -5.62 3.97
C SER A 10 -1.05 -4.84 3.12
N ILE A 11 -2.32 -4.86 3.50
CA ILE A 11 -3.38 -4.11 2.80
C ILE A 11 -3.13 -2.60 2.88
N ILE A 12 -2.75 -2.10 4.05
CA ILE A 12 -2.41 -0.68 4.23
C ILE A 12 -1.18 -0.28 3.41
N ALA A 13 -0.21 -1.16 3.25
CA ALA A 13 0.96 -0.92 2.39
C ALA A 13 0.56 -0.74 0.91
N GLN A 14 -0.39 -1.52 0.41
CA GLN A 14 -0.92 -1.32 -0.95
C GLN A 14 -1.63 0.03 -1.09
N GLY A 15 -2.35 0.47 -0.05
CA GLY A 15 -2.90 1.81 0.02
C GLY A 15 -1.82 2.90 -0.03
N GLY A 16 -0.71 2.67 0.66
CA GLY A 16 0.47 3.56 0.61
C GLY A 16 1.04 3.68 -0.79
N GLY A 17 1.12 2.57 -1.53
CA GLY A 17 1.49 2.58 -2.95
C GLY A 17 0.55 3.43 -3.80
N ALA A 18 -0.76 3.27 -3.61
CA ALA A 18 -1.77 4.05 -4.32
C ALA A 18 -1.65 5.56 -4.04
N ILE A 19 -1.41 5.95 -2.78
CA ILE A 19 -1.18 7.35 -2.41
C ILE A 19 0.14 7.87 -2.99
N GLY A 20 1.19 7.08 -3.01
CA GLY A 20 2.45 7.43 -3.67
C GLY A 20 2.23 7.76 -5.14
N MET A 21 1.50 6.93 -5.87
CA MET A 21 1.11 7.19 -7.26
C MET A 21 0.22 8.43 -7.39
N TYR A 22 -0.74 8.62 -6.47
CA TYR A 22 -1.59 9.81 -6.43
C TYR A 22 -0.77 11.10 -6.36
N LEU A 23 0.28 11.11 -5.55
CA LEU A 23 1.13 12.30 -5.35
C LEU A 23 2.03 12.62 -6.54
N ILE A 24 2.46 11.61 -7.31
CA ILE A 24 3.31 11.81 -8.49
C ILE A 24 2.54 12.11 -9.77
N HIS A 25 1.25 11.80 -9.83
CA HIS A 25 0.39 12.15 -10.98
C HIS A 25 0.15 13.66 -11.05
N LYS A 26 -0.07 14.17 -12.26
CA LYS A 26 -0.41 15.57 -12.48
C LYS A 26 -1.74 15.93 -11.79
N LYS A 27 -1.80 17.14 -11.22
CA LYS A 27 -3.04 17.64 -10.60
C LYS A 27 -4.19 17.62 -11.61
N HIS A 28 -5.38 17.26 -11.14
CA HIS A 28 -6.61 17.17 -11.92
C HIS A 28 -6.59 16.13 -13.04
N SER A 29 -5.65 15.19 -13.04
CA SER A 29 -5.66 14.08 -13.99
C SER A 29 -6.68 13.00 -13.57
N LYS A 30 -7.18 12.27 -14.56
CA LYS A 30 -8.06 11.11 -14.35
C LYS A 30 -7.38 10.03 -13.51
N GLU A 31 -6.10 9.80 -13.79
CA GLU A 31 -5.25 8.82 -13.12
C GLU A 31 -5.12 9.13 -11.62
N ARG A 32 -4.99 10.40 -11.28
CA ARG A 32 -4.94 10.83 -9.88
C ARG A 32 -6.23 10.48 -9.12
N ASN A 33 -7.38 10.71 -9.75
CA ASN A 33 -8.67 10.36 -9.17
C ASN A 33 -8.84 8.85 -9.01
N ILE A 34 -8.35 8.06 -9.97
CA ILE A 34 -8.36 6.60 -9.88
C ILE A 34 -7.51 6.13 -8.70
N CYS A 35 -6.33 6.70 -8.49
CA CYS A 35 -5.48 6.36 -7.35
C CYS A 35 -6.18 6.65 -6.01
N MET A 36 -6.84 7.80 -5.89
CA MET A 36 -7.56 8.15 -4.66
C MET A 36 -8.76 7.22 -4.42
N SER A 37 -9.55 6.95 -5.44
CA SER A 37 -10.70 6.04 -5.31
C SER A 37 -10.28 4.59 -5.04
N SER A 38 -9.08 4.21 -5.47
CA SER A 38 -8.50 2.89 -5.20
C SER A 38 -7.92 2.78 -3.78
N PHE A 39 -7.49 3.89 -3.22
CA PHE A 39 -6.98 3.95 -1.84
C PHE A 39 -8.08 3.75 -0.80
N ILE A 40 -9.23 4.37 -0.99
CA ILE A 40 -10.31 4.36 0.02
C ILE A 40 -10.72 2.94 0.44
N PRO A 41 -10.92 1.96 -0.46
CA PRO A 41 -11.22 0.59 -0.07
C PRO A 41 -10.17 -0.08 0.80
N THR A 42 -8.90 0.31 0.70
CA THR A 42 -7.84 -0.27 1.54
C THR A 42 -8.04 0.03 3.02
N LEU A 43 -8.69 1.14 3.34
CA LEU A 43 -9.00 1.51 4.72
C LEU A 43 -9.99 0.54 5.37
N VAL A 44 -10.84 -0.08 4.57
CA VAL A 44 -11.81 -1.09 5.02
C VAL A 44 -11.37 -2.52 4.74
N GLY A 45 -10.13 -2.69 4.25
CA GLY A 45 -9.52 -4.01 4.10
C GLY A 45 -9.59 -4.62 2.70
N ILE A 46 -9.90 -3.84 1.68
CA ILE A 46 -9.98 -4.27 0.29
C ILE A 46 -8.81 -3.67 -0.49
N SER A 47 -7.85 -4.49 -0.89
CA SER A 47 -6.61 -4.03 -1.55
C SER A 47 -6.60 -4.18 -3.06
N GLU A 48 -7.52 -4.95 -3.63
CA GLU A 48 -7.54 -5.26 -5.06
C GLU A 48 -7.59 -4.01 -5.94
N PRO A 49 -8.44 -3.00 -5.68
CA PRO A 49 -8.43 -1.78 -6.49
C PRO A 49 -7.09 -1.04 -6.42
N ALA A 50 -6.46 -1.00 -5.25
CA ALA A 50 -5.15 -0.36 -5.09
C ALA A 50 -4.06 -1.11 -5.87
N ILE A 51 -4.09 -2.43 -5.86
CA ILE A 51 -3.12 -3.25 -6.58
C ILE A 51 -3.26 -3.05 -8.09
N PHE A 52 -4.45 -3.26 -8.63
CA PHE A 52 -4.65 -3.32 -10.09
C PHE A 52 -4.89 -1.97 -10.74
N ALA A 53 -5.63 -1.07 -10.08
CA ALA A 53 -5.97 0.22 -10.68
C ALA A 53 -4.91 1.31 -10.44
N ALA A 54 -4.08 1.18 -9.42
CA ALA A 54 -3.04 2.15 -9.08
C ALA A 54 -1.63 1.59 -9.18
N ASN A 55 -1.32 0.54 -8.43
CA ASN A 55 0.07 0.08 -8.25
C ASN A 55 0.62 -0.67 -9.47
N MET A 56 -0.20 -1.42 -10.18
CA MET A 56 0.21 -2.20 -11.35
C MET A 56 -0.29 -1.64 -12.69
N ARG A 57 -0.95 -0.51 -12.69
CA ARG A 57 -1.58 0.02 -13.89
C ARG A 57 -0.58 0.37 -15.00
N TYR A 58 0.49 1.07 -14.65
CA TYR A 58 1.48 1.53 -15.63
C TYR A 58 2.84 0.85 -15.49
N SER A 59 3.14 0.35 -14.30
CA SER A 59 4.40 -0.32 -13.99
C SER A 59 4.23 -1.19 -12.76
N ILE A 60 5.06 -2.22 -12.64
CA ILE A 60 5.10 -3.07 -11.43
C ILE A 60 5.83 -2.39 -10.26
N ILE A 61 6.51 -1.28 -10.49
CA ILE A 61 7.38 -0.62 -9.50
C ILE A 61 6.61 -0.19 -8.24
N PRO A 62 5.44 0.49 -8.32
CA PRO A 62 4.68 0.84 -7.13
C PRO A 62 4.22 -0.38 -6.34
N PHE A 63 3.89 -1.47 -7.02
CA PHE A 63 3.53 -2.73 -6.37
C PHE A 63 4.70 -3.32 -5.59
N ILE A 64 5.91 -3.33 -6.16
CA ILE A 64 7.12 -3.80 -5.48
C ILE A 64 7.42 -2.91 -4.27
N CYS A 65 7.31 -1.59 -4.40
CA CYS A 65 7.46 -0.65 -3.29
C CYS A 65 6.47 -0.93 -2.15
N ALA A 66 5.22 -1.22 -2.51
CA ALA A 66 4.19 -1.59 -1.54
C ALA A 66 4.50 -2.94 -0.85
N CYS A 67 5.03 -3.91 -1.58
CA CYS A 67 5.46 -5.19 -1.02
C CYS A 67 6.63 -5.02 -0.02
N ILE A 68 7.58 -4.14 -0.32
CA ILE A 68 8.68 -3.81 0.59
C ILE A 68 8.10 -3.14 1.86
N GLY A 69 7.17 -2.20 1.71
CA GLY A 69 6.48 -1.57 2.83
C GLY A 69 5.71 -2.58 3.69
N ALA A 70 5.02 -3.52 3.05
CA ALA A 70 4.33 -4.61 3.75
C ALA A 70 5.30 -5.50 4.53
N GLY A 71 6.45 -5.81 3.95
CA GLY A 71 7.50 -6.58 4.61
C GLY A 71 8.06 -5.86 5.84
N CYS A 72 8.38 -4.57 5.71
CA CYS A 72 8.88 -3.75 6.82
C CYS A 72 7.85 -3.63 7.94
N GLY A 73 6.61 -3.27 7.62
CA GLY A 73 5.53 -3.12 8.60
C GLY A 73 5.15 -4.45 9.24
N GLY A 74 5.08 -5.53 8.45
CA GLY A 74 4.80 -6.87 8.93
C GLY A 74 5.88 -7.41 9.87
N ALA A 75 7.15 -7.19 9.54
CA ALA A 75 8.27 -7.54 10.41
C ALA A 75 8.21 -6.77 11.73
N PHE A 76 7.93 -5.48 11.68
CA PHE A 76 7.76 -4.64 12.87
C PHE A 76 6.65 -5.17 13.78
N VAL A 77 5.47 -5.42 13.21
CA VAL A 77 4.31 -5.97 13.93
C VAL A 77 4.61 -7.32 14.56
N LYS A 78 5.39 -8.16 13.86
CA LYS A 78 5.82 -9.46 14.39
C LYS A 78 6.83 -9.31 15.52
N LEU A 79 7.80 -8.40 15.41
CA LEU A 79 8.80 -8.17 16.45
C LEU A 79 8.20 -7.70 17.77
N PHE A 80 7.15 -6.89 17.70
CA PHE A 80 6.42 -6.42 18.89
C PHE A 80 5.26 -7.33 19.30
N GLU A 81 5.18 -8.51 18.70
CA GLU A 81 4.19 -9.55 19.03
C GLU A 81 2.74 -9.05 19.01
N VAL A 82 2.40 -8.18 18.08
CA VAL A 82 1.02 -7.67 17.93
C VAL A 82 0.08 -8.83 17.58
N ARG A 83 -0.99 -8.97 18.36
CA ARG A 83 -1.96 -10.05 18.21
C ARG A 83 -3.36 -9.50 17.96
N ALA A 84 -4.05 -10.08 17.01
CA ALA A 84 -5.48 -9.86 16.83
C ALA A 84 -6.29 -10.91 17.59
N ILE A 85 -7.38 -10.48 18.20
CA ILE A 85 -8.30 -11.33 18.96
C ILE A 85 -9.12 -12.21 18.00
N GLY A 86 -9.47 -11.66 16.84
CA GLY A 86 -10.29 -12.33 15.84
C GLY A 86 -9.71 -12.28 14.44
N GLN A 87 -10.49 -12.77 13.48
CA GLN A 87 -10.20 -12.68 12.05
C GLN A 87 -11.33 -11.96 11.33
N GLY A 88 -11.01 -11.33 10.20
CA GLY A 88 -11.99 -10.75 9.29
C GLY A 88 -11.87 -9.24 9.09
N LEU A 89 -11.63 -8.47 10.13
CA LEU A 89 -11.45 -7.02 9.98
C LEU A 89 -9.99 -6.68 9.70
N THR A 90 -9.76 -5.94 8.64
CA THR A 90 -8.43 -5.51 8.19
C THR A 90 -8.42 -4.00 7.91
N GLY A 91 -7.27 -3.46 7.55
CA GLY A 91 -7.12 -2.03 7.38
C GLY A 91 -7.33 -1.27 8.69
N VAL A 92 -7.98 -0.12 8.62
CA VAL A 92 -8.27 0.70 9.81
C VAL A 92 -9.25 -0.02 10.77
N LEU A 93 -10.17 -0.81 10.21
CA LEU A 93 -11.10 -1.60 11.03
C LEU A 93 -10.40 -2.69 11.86
N GLY A 94 -9.20 -3.08 11.48
CA GLY A 94 -8.36 -3.98 12.27
C GLY A 94 -8.05 -3.46 13.67
N LEU A 95 -8.11 -2.13 13.88
CA LEU A 95 -7.95 -1.53 15.21
C LEU A 95 -8.96 -2.05 16.23
N LEU A 96 -10.13 -2.48 15.78
CA LEU A 96 -11.20 -2.96 16.65
C LEU A 96 -10.95 -4.37 17.20
N ILE A 97 -10.08 -5.14 16.54
CA ILE A 97 -9.82 -6.53 16.90
C ILE A 97 -8.39 -6.80 17.38
N VAL A 98 -7.59 -5.74 17.50
CA VAL A 98 -6.24 -5.84 18.08
C VAL A 98 -6.33 -5.64 19.58
N THR A 99 -5.51 -6.41 20.35
CA THR A 99 -5.47 -6.26 21.79
C THR A 99 -5.06 -4.85 22.20
N PRO A 100 -5.72 -4.25 23.20
CA PRO A 100 -5.41 -2.87 23.62
C PRO A 100 -3.94 -2.65 24.00
N GLU A 101 -3.31 -3.67 24.55
CA GLU A 101 -1.90 -3.63 24.96
C GLU A 101 -0.94 -3.43 23.79
N THR A 102 -1.30 -3.98 22.61
CA THR A 102 -0.46 -3.93 21.41
C THR A 102 -0.97 -2.95 20.36
N LEU A 103 -2.04 -2.21 20.65
CA LEU A 103 -2.67 -1.28 19.72
C LEU A 103 -1.71 -0.21 19.21
N VAL A 104 -0.88 0.36 20.11
CA VAL A 104 0.11 1.38 19.75
C VAL A 104 1.12 0.84 18.74
N TRP A 105 1.58 -0.38 18.95
CA TRP A 105 2.53 -1.05 18.05
C TRP A 105 1.89 -1.42 16.70
N TYR A 106 0.61 -1.78 16.72
CA TYR A 106 -0.15 -2.03 15.50
C TYR A 106 -0.28 -0.75 14.65
N VAL A 107 -0.62 0.37 15.27
CA VAL A 107 -0.69 1.67 14.59
C VAL A 107 0.68 2.06 14.03
N ALA A 108 1.75 1.89 14.80
CA ALA A 108 3.10 2.18 14.34
C ALA A 108 3.49 1.31 13.14
N GLY A 109 3.19 0.02 13.15
CA GLY A 109 3.42 -0.90 12.04
C GLY A 109 2.66 -0.51 10.77
N ASN A 110 1.40 -0.10 10.92
CA ASN A 110 0.60 0.41 9.80
C ASN A 110 1.15 1.71 9.22
N LEU A 111 1.62 2.63 10.06
CA LEU A 111 2.27 3.87 9.60
C LEU A 111 3.55 3.58 8.83
N ILE A 112 4.38 2.67 9.31
CA ILE A 112 5.59 2.24 8.61
C ILE A 112 5.22 1.64 7.24
N ALA A 113 4.27 0.72 7.20
CA ALA A 113 3.81 0.08 5.98
C ALA A 113 3.20 1.06 4.99
N PHE A 114 2.60 2.15 5.45
CA PHE A 114 2.02 3.19 4.61
C PHE A 114 3.08 4.16 4.07
N ILE A 115 4.00 4.59 4.91
CA ILE A 115 5.01 5.62 4.58
C ILE A 115 6.11 5.05 3.68
N VAL A 116 6.58 3.83 3.92
CA VAL A 116 7.69 3.23 3.17
C VAL A 116 7.41 3.17 1.65
N PRO A 117 6.24 2.70 1.17
CA PRO A 117 5.95 2.73 -0.26
C PRO A 117 5.96 4.13 -0.85
N ILE A 118 5.43 5.11 -0.13
CA ILE A 118 5.39 6.51 -0.59
C ILE A 118 6.81 7.04 -0.78
N VAL A 119 7.69 6.84 0.20
CA VAL A 119 9.09 7.29 0.15
C VAL A 119 9.83 6.58 -0.99
N LEU A 120 9.65 5.27 -1.15
CA LEU A 120 10.29 4.49 -2.21
C LEU A 120 9.83 4.93 -3.60
N ILE A 121 8.53 5.19 -3.79
CA ILE A 121 7.99 5.68 -5.05
C ILE A 121 8.56 7.06 -5.39
N PHE A 122 8.62 7.97 -4.43
CA PHE A 122 9.23 9.28 -4.63
C PHE A 122 10.73 9.19 -4.97
N ALA A 123 11.48 8.36 -4.23
CA ALA A 123 12.90 8.16 -4.47
C ALA A 123 13.14 7.57 -5.87
N TYR A 124 12.36 6.58 -6.27
CA TYR A 124 12.46 5.99 -7.59
C TYR A 124 12.07 6.96 -8.70
N ASN A 125 11.02 7.76 -8.48
CA ASN A 125 10.59 8.78 -9.43
C ASN A 125 11.67 9.85 -9.67
N LYS A 126 12.41 10.24 -8.60
CA LYS A 126 13.55 11.15 -8.73
C LYS A 126 14.74 10.52 -9.47
N ALA A 127 14.98 9.22 -9.24
CA ALA A 127 16.15 8.53 -9.80
C ALA A 127 15.96 8.14 -11.28
N LYS A 128 14.80 7.54 -11.62
CA LYS A 128 14.56 6.94 -12.93
C LYS A 128 13.22 7.35 -13.58
N GLY A 129 12.33 7.98 -12.81
CA GLY A 129 10.96 8.26 -13.22
C GLY A 129 10.06 7.02 -13.12
N VAL A 130 8.91 7.18 -12.47
CA VAL A 130 7.86 6.16 -12.43
C VAL A 130 6.88 6.45 -13.55
N PRO A 131 6.52 5.45 -14.41
CA PRO A 131 5.52 5.64 -15.45
C PRO A 131 4.17 6.09 -14.86
N THR A 132 3.61 7.15 -15.40
CA THR A 132 2.33 7.72 -14.94
C THR A 132 1.27 7.74 -16.04
N THR A 133 1.64 7.34 -17.26
CA THR A 133 0.75 7.25 -18.43
C THR A 133 0.93 5.90 -19.12
N ASP A 134 -0.02 5.54 -19.98
CA ASP A 134 0.06 4.29 -20.75
C ASP A 134 1.31 4.26 -21.67
N GLU A 135 1.70 5.40 -22.22
CA GLU A 135 2.90 5.51 -23.06
C GLU A 135 4.18 5.29 -22.25
N GLU A 136 4.26 5.88 -21.05
CA GLU A 136 5.40 5.69 -20.16
C GLU A 136 5.45 4.27 -19.62
N GLY A 137 4.29 3.65 -19.35
CA GLY A 137 4.19 2.26 -18.91
C GLY A 137 4.68 1.27 -19.97
N ALA A 138 4.35 1.49 -21.23
CA ALA A 138 4.85 0.70 -22.35
C ALA A 138 6.38 0.77 -22.47
N GLY A 139 6.96 1.95 -22.21
CA GLY A 139 8.42 2.14 -22.20
C GLY A 139 9.13 1.48 -21.02
N ALA A 140 8.42 1.15 -19.95
CA ALA A 140 8.99 0.48 -18.76
C ALA A 140 9.14 -1.04 -18.93
N GLY A 141 8.73 -1.62 -20.06
CA GLY A 141 8.87 -3.04 -20.35
C GLY A 141 7.91 -3.97 -19.61
N PHE A 142 6.94 -3.40 -18.90
CA PHE A 142 5.87 -4.16 -18.27
C PHE A 142 4.59 -4.00 -19.10
N ASP A 143 4.22 -5.05 -19.81
CA ASP A 143 2.98 -5.08 -20.59
C ASP A 143 1.84 -5.56 -19.71
N VAL A 144 0.88 -4.67 -19.44
CA VAL A 144 -0.36 -4.97 -18.71
C VAL A 144 -1.52 -5.30 -19.65
N SER A 145 -1.28 -5.44 -20.95
CA SER A 145 -2.29 -5.90 -21.90
C SER A 145 -2.52 -7.40 -21.71
N PHE A 146 -3.64 -7.72 -21.13
CA PHE A 146 -4.11 -9.10 -21.00
C PHE A 146 -5.12 -9.39 -22.11
#